data_470e63e615ddc63cc7573ac7e912a7ce
#
_entry.id   470e63e615ddc63cc7573ac7e912a7ce
#
_cell.length_a   1.000
_cell.length_b   1.000
_cell.length_c   1.000
_cell.angle_alpha   90.00
_cell.angle_beta   90.00
_cell.angle_gamma   90.00
#
_symmetry.space_group_name_H-M   'P 1'
#
loop_
_entity.id
_entity.type
_entity.pdbx_description
1 polymer ?
#
loop_
_entity_poly.entity_id
_entity_poly.type
_entity_poly.pdbx_seq_one_letter_code
_entity_poly.pdbx_strand_id
1 'polypeptide(L)'
;EDELISFDCDADDDLTEGSRTIHRTWTAMDACENTTTLIQVITLLDEIAPTASIEDISVTCEEYSSEVAFGSHSESDNCDSDISFTWVNDSLVNIEGTGCYQALRTYTWVDDCGNETAHQQTITVYDNVGPVMTGDIEITIECDEYPDYNTYVTADDNCGGDTEITFIDQEVSGGCVHPVGMYMRIYTATDDCGNSSMFEQFLRLVDETEPVFTYVPADYTSECSDELILELAEASDNCATAEIVITEEITPGSCEGEYTLVRTFTAEDDCDNYAVASQTILVVDTTGPSFDTIPADYTIECNEELTLEMATASDLCSSAQVEVSSVEEAGDCDNEYTLTRTFSAT
;
A
#
# COMPACT_ATOMS: atom_id res chain seq x y z
N GLU A 1 77.44 -3.71 -58.05
CA GLU A 1 76.04 -3.70 -58.41
C GLU A 1 75.31 -3.58 -57.09
N ASP A 2 74.54 -2.47 -56.89
CA ASP A 2 73.63 -2.30 -55.71
C ASP A 2 72.38 -3.06 -55.98
N GLU A 3 72.21 -4.17 -55.32
CA GLU A 3 70.94 -4.91 -55.30
C GLU A 3 70.06 -4.23 -54.19
N LEU A 4 69.08 -3.46 -54.63
CA LEU A 4 68.10 -2.84 -53.77
C LEU A 4 67.13 -3.93 -53.28
N ILE A 5 67.38 -4.47 -52.09
CA ILE A 5 66.45 -5.40 -51.47
C ILE A 5 65.36 -4.56 -50.83
N SER A 6 64.13 -4.72 -51.31
CA SER A 6 62.94 -4.16 -50.67
C SER A 6 62.77 -4.85 -49.34
N PHE A 7 62.70 -4.05 -48.23
CA PHE A 7 62.54 -4.58 -46.86
C PHE A 7 61.11 -4.41 -46.46
N ASP A 8 60.46 -5.50 -46.20
CA ASP A 8 59.23 -5.63 -45.45
C ASP A 8 59.58 -6.01 -44.01
N CYS A 9 58.96 -5.43 -42.99
CA CYS A 9 59.12 -5.85 -41.60
C CYS A 9 58.62 -7.28 -41.36
N ASP A 10 57.95 -7.82 -42.37
CA ASP A 10 57.22 -9.11 -42.35
C ASP A 10 58.05 -10.29 -42.86
N ALA A 11 59.36 -10.16 -43.11
CA ALA A 11 60.14 -11.29 -43.62
C ALA A 11 60.49 -12.27 -42.47
N ASP A 12 59.93 -13.44 -42.58
CA ASP A 12 60.15 -14.70 -41.84
C ASP A 12 61.62 -15.13 -41.76
N ASP A 13 62.44 -14.40 -41.07
CA ASP A 13 63.75 -14.82 -40.65
C ASP A 13 63.97 -14.58 -39.17
N ASP A 14 64.07 -15.64 -38.44
CA ASP A 14 64.37 -15.92 -37.02
C ASP A 14 65.39 -14.92 -36.41
N LEU A 15 65.02 -13.62 -36.34
CA LEU A 15 65.78 -12.57 -35.66
C LEU A 15 64.83 -11.88 -34.65
N THR A 16 64.95 -12.26 -33.42
CA THR A 16 64.37 -11.69 -32.26
C THR A 16 64.33 -10.17 -32.25
N GLU A 17 63.13 -9.61 -32.15
CA GLU A 17 62.77 -8.29 -31.65
C GLU A 17 63.27 -7.07 -32.39
N GLY A 18 62.44 -6.53 -33.25
CA GLY A 18 62.33 -5.08 -33.50
C GLY A 18 63.42 -4.36 -34.31
N SER A 19 64.49 -4.99 -34.72
CA SER A 19 65.51 -4.34 -35.53
C SER A 19 66.15 -5.31 -36.55
N ARG A 20 66.25 -4.84 -37.78
CA ARG A 20 66.98 -5.57 -38.81
C ARG A 20 68.41 -5.05 -38.94
N THR A 21 69.36 -5.98 -38.96
CA THR A 21 70.77 -5.66 -39.17
C THR A 21 71.25 -6.22 -40.50
N ILE A 22 71.64 -5.36 -41.39
CA ILE A 22 72.22 -5.71 -42.69
C ILE A 22 73.74 -5.71 -42.60
N HIS A 23 74.35 -6.82 -42.94
CA HIS A 23 75.79 -6.95 -43.01
C HIS A 23 76.19 -6.80 -44.49
N ARG A 24 76.70 -5.63 -44.88
CA ARG A 24 77.23 -5.40 -46.24
C ARG A 24 78.74 -5.65 -46.23
N THR A 25 79.17 -6.63 -47.04
CA THR A 25 80.57 -6.98 -47.18
C THR A 25 81.18 -6.29 -48.40
N TRP A 26 82.12 -5.46 -48.18
CA TRP A 26 82.90 -4.84 -49.24
C TRP A 26 84.21 -5.61 -49.45
N THR A 27 84.45 -6.10 -50.69
CA THR A 27 85.65 -6.79 -51.05
C THR A 27 86.44 -5.95 -52.08
N ALA A 28 87.64 -5.62 -51.75
CA ALA A 28 88.61 -4.99 -52.70
C ALA A 28 89.60 -6.03 -53.08
N MET A 29 89.91 -6.11 -54.39
CA MET A 29 90.86 -7.06 -54.97
C MET A 29 91.87 -6.25 -55.79
N ASP A 30 93.14 -6.55 -55.63
CA ASP A 30 94.21 -5.98 -56.40
C ASP A 30 94.48 -6.74 -57.73
N ALA A 31 95.34 -6.27 -58.61
CA ALA A 31 95.66 -6.94 -59.85
C ALA A 31 96.42 -8.26 -59.74
N CYS A 32 96.84 -8.58 -58.49
CA CYS A 32 97.47 -9.87 -58.13
C CYS A 32 96.49 -10.87 -57.41
N GLU A 33 95.15 -10.52 -57.40
CA GLU A 33 94.05 -11.29 -56.82
C GLU A 33 94.13 -11.32 -55.29
N ASN A 34 94.91 -10.46 -54.61
CA ASN A 34 94.85 -10.30 -53.12
C ASN A 34 93.53 -9.58 -52.74
N THR A 35 92.80 -10.10 -51.83
CA THR A 35 91.54 -9.52 -51.40
C THR A 35 91.64 -9.01 -49.97
N THR A 36 90.92 -7.91 -49.71
CA THR A 36 90.62 -7.43 -48.38
C THR A 36 89.12 -7.16 -48.27
N THR A 37 88.54 -7.53 -47.15
CA THR A 37 87.15 -7.34 -46.87
C THR A 37 86.89 -6.44 -45.72
N LEU A 38 85.80 -5.62 -45.81
CA LEU A 38 85.28 -4.76 -44.78
C LEU A 38 83.76 -5.06 -44.63
N ILE A 39 83.30 -5.22 -43.41
CA ILE A 39 81.87 -5.40 -43.14
C ILE A 39 81.33 -4.06 -42.65
N GLN A 40 80.33 -3.55 -43.31
CA GLN A 40 79.47 -2.44 -42.87
C GLN A 40 78.21 -3.02 -42.24
N VAL A 41 77.91 -2.66 -40.99
CA VAL A 41 76.67 -3.03 -40.29
C VAL A 41 75.74 -1.84 -40.47
N ILE A 42 74.53 -2.13 -41.00
CA ILE A 42 73.45 -1.13 -41.14
C ILE A 42 72.28 -1.66 -40.31
N THR A 43 71.85 -0.91 -39.32
CA THR A 43 70.68 -1.23 -38.50
C THR A 43 69.49 -0.40 -38.96
N LEU A 44 68.37 -1.05 -39.28
CA LEU A 44 67.09 -0.42 -39.58
C LEU A 44 66.25 -0.55 -38.33
N LEU A 45 65.71 0.56 -37.87
CA LEU A 45 64.80 0.63 -36.72
C LEU A 45 63.46 1.18 -37.19
N ASP A 46 62.36 0.55 -36.70
CA ASP A 46 61.03 1.12 -36.77
C ASP A 46 60.63 1.66 -35.38
N GLU A 47 60.40 2.93 -35.27
CA GLU A 47 60.02 3.64 -34.06
C GLU A 47 58.69 4.40 -34.26
N ILE A 48 57.98 4.12 -35.38
CA ILE A 48 56.72 4.81 -35.71
C ILE A 48 55.57 3.89 -35.43
N ALA A 49 54.72 4.32 -34.52
CA ALA A 49 53.50 3.55 -34.19
C ALA A 49 52.49 3.52 -35.34
N PRO A 50 51.70 2.44 -35.48
CA PRO A 50 50.69 2.35 -36.50
C PRO A 50 49.64 3.47 -36.39
N THR A 51 49.16 3.92 -37.53
CA THR A 51 48.00 4.83 -37.58
C THR A 51 46.73 4.00 -37.64
N ALA A 52 45.79 4.29 -36.70
CA ALA A 52 44.53 3.58 -36.66
C ALA A 52 43.37 4.57 -36.49
N SER A 53 42.18 4.15 -36.87
CA SER A 53 40.92 4.84 -36.56
C SER A 53 39.81 3.84 -36.36
N ILE A 54 38.85 4.19 -35.50
CA ILE A 54 37.65 3.42 -35.26
C ILE A 54 36.44 4.34 -35.17
N GLU A 55 35.34 3.94 -35.79
CA GLU A 55 34.09 4.72 -35.79
C GLU A 55 33.28 4.45 -34.54
N ASP A 56 32.65 5.51 -33.98
CA ASP A 56 31.65 5.40 -32.94
C ASP A 56 30.41 4.68 -33.45
N ILE A 57 29.76 3.90 -32.58
CA ILE A 57 28.56 3.14 -32.92
C ILE A 57 27.41 3.44 -31.96
N SER A 58 26.20 3.16 -32.42
CA SER A 58 24.98 3.20 -31.57
C SER A 58 24.28 1.86 -31.68
N VAL A 59 23.89 1.31 -30.53
CA VAL A 59 23.24 0.00 -30.40
C VAL A 59 22.12 0.09 -29.39
N THR A 60 21.13 -0.80 -29.48
CA THR A 60 20.13 -0.93 -28.42
C THR A 60 20.74 -1.62 -27.20
N CYS A 61 20.13 -1.45 -26.04
CA CYS A 61 20.58 -2.13 -24.83
C CYS A 61 20.54 -3.66 -24.95
N GLU A 62 19.60 -4.18 -25.73
CA GLU A 62 19.48 -5.62 -25.99
C GLU A 62 20.60 -6.17 -26.88
N GLU A 63 21.10 -5.33 -27.81
CA GLU A 63 22.20 -5.66 -28.70
C GLU A 63 23.56 -5.43 -28.07
N TYR A 64 23.62 -4.62 -26.99
CA TYR A 64 24.86 -4.33 -26.32
C TYR A 64 25.38 -5.54 -25.55
N SER A 65 26.59 -5.92 -25.88
CA SER A 65 27.37 -6.92 -25.11
C SER A 65 28.85 -6.54 -25.18
N SER A 66 29.66 -7.11 -24.29
CA SER A 66 31.11 -6.95 -24.35
C SER A 66 31.72 -7.47 -25.66
N GLU A 67 30.97 -8.24 -26.43
CA GLU A 67 31.37 -8.83 -27.70
C GLU A 67 30.71 -8.14 -28.91
N VAL A 68 30.06 -7.00 -28.70
CA VAL A 68 29.47 -6.23 -29.82
C VAL A 68 30.53 -5.99 -30.87
N ALA A 69 30.15 -6.26 -32.11
CA ALA A 69 31.03 -6.09 -33.26
C ALA A 69 31.58 -4.65 -33.32
N PHE A 70 32.84 -4.54 -33.67
CA PHE A 70 33.50 -3.25 -33.85
C PHE A 70 32.79 -2.44 -34.94
N GLY A 71 32.81 -1.15 -34.83
CA GLY A 71 32.54 -0.25 -35.96
C GLY A 71 33.59 -0.44 -37.08
N SER A 72 33.37 0.24 -38.15
CA SER A 72 34.42 0.29 -39.22
C SER A 72 35.71 0.81 -38.62
N HIS A 73 36.79 0.11 -38.85
CA HIS A 73 38.15 0.54 -38.45
C HIS A 73 39.09 0.52 -39.63
N SER A 74 40.14 1.27 -39.52
CA SER A 74 41.26 1.26 -40.50
C SER A 74 42.56 1.35 -39.75
N GLU A 75 43.55 0.67 -40.26
CA GLU A 75 44.89 0.65 -39.73
C GLU A 75 45.92 0.66 -40.85
N SER A 76 47.04 1.26 -40.60
CA SER A 76 48.20 1.26 -41.55
C SER A 76 49.47 1.64 -40.82
N ASP A 77 50.53 1.00 -41.22
CA ASP A 77 51.87 1.31 -40.76
C ASP A 77 52.82 1.55 -41.94
N ASN A 78 53.96 2.20 -41.68
CA ASN A 78 54.95 2.52 -42.69
C ASN A 78 55.92 1.38 -42.99
N CYS A 79 56.06 0.44 -42.07
CA CYS A 79 56.97 -0.67 -42.14
C CYS A 79 56.28 -2.04 -41.97
N ASP A 80 55.09 -2.06 -41.38
CA ASP A 80 54.38 -3.30 -41.03
C ASP A 80 53.06 -3.41 -41.77
N SER A 81 52.79 -4.62 -42.32
CA SER A 81 51.52 -4.99 -42.96
C SER A 81 50.62 -5.81 -42.07
N ASP A 82 51.13 -6.36 -40.97
CA ASP A 82 50.43 -7.22 -40.02
C ASP A 82 50.36 -6.59 -38.66
N ILE A 83 49.34 -5.74 -38.46
CA ILE A 83 49.10 -4.99 -37.25
C ILE A 83 48.18 -5.80 -36.34
N SER A 84 48.65 -6.11 -35.16
CA SER A 84 47.79 -6.75 -34.15
C SER A 84 47.02 -5.70 -33.34
N PHE A 85 45.76 -6.05 -32.94
CA PHE A 85 45.00 -5.17 -32.04
C PHE A 85 44.43 -5.93 -30.88
N THR A 86 44.32 -5.22 -29.74
CA THR A 86 43.68 -5.67 -28.53
C THR A 86 42.70 -4.62 -28.04
N TRP A 87 41.74 -5.00 -27.22
CA TRP A 87 40.87 -4.06 -26.57
C TRP A 87 40.72 -4.38 -25.08
N VAL A 88 40.43 -3.35 -24.26
CA VAL A 88 40.20 -3.48 -22.82
C VAL A 88 38.77 -3.13 -22.49
N ASN A 89 38.31 -3.65 -21.34
CA ASN A 89 36.96 -3.56 -20.86
C ASN A 89 36.36 -2.15 -20.97
N ASP A 90 35.07 -2.10 -21.31
CA ASP A 90 34.29 -0.90 -21.43
C ASP A 90 34.15 -0.21 -20.06
N SER A 91 34.27 1.09 -20.05
CA SER A 91 33.82 1.92 -18.92
C SER A 91 32.45 2.52 -19.26
N LEU A 92 31.46 2.30 -18.37
CA LEU A 92 30.13 2.84 -18.55
C LEU A 92 30.05 4.28 -18.05
N VAL A 93 29.45 5.15 -18.82
CA VAL A 93 29.21 6.55 -18.48
C VAL A 93 27.74 6.85 -18.73
N ASN A 94 27.00 7.24 -17.68
CA ASN A 94 25.61 7.67 -17.83
C ASN A 94 25.54 8.96 -18.64
N ILE A 95 24.60 9.03 -19.56
CA ILE A 95 24.30 10.26 -20.29
C ILE A 95 23.25 11.04 -19.47
N GLU A 96 23.66 12.14 -18.84
CA GLU A 96 22.75 12.97 -18.04
C GLU A 96 21.51 13.36 -18.85
N GLY A 97 20.32 13.06 -18.28
CA GLY A 97 19.03 13.49 -18.81
C GLY A 97 18.42 12.60 -19.90
N THR A 98 19.02 11.44 -20.19
CA THR A 98 18.46 10.49 -21.18
C THR A 98 18.23 9.09 -20.64
N GLY A 99 18.66 8.77 -19.41
CA GLY A 99 18.59 7.43 -18.81
C GLY A 99 19.41 6.36 -19.52
N CYS A 100 19.87 6.64 -20.73
CA CYS A 100 20.72 5.78 -21.52
C CYS A 100 22.18 5.98 -21.12
N TYR A 101 23.07 5.12 -21.54
CA TYR A 101 24.49 5.22 -21.19
C TYR A 101 25.41 5.09 -22.39
N GLN A 102 26.63 5.53 -22.21
CA GLN A 102 27.71 5.30 -23.16
C GLN A 102 28.72 4.33 -22.58
N ALA A 103 29.17 3.41 -23.41
CA ALA A 103 30.32 2.58 -23.12
C ALA A 103 31.52 3.14 -23.85
N LEU A 104 32.61 3.33 -23.14
CA LEU A 104 33.87 3.77 -23.71
C LEU A 104 34.81 2.59 -23.76
N ARG A 105 35.15 2.15 -24.97
CA ARG A 105 36.04 1.02 -25.23
C ARG A 105 37.35 1.50 -25.80
N THR A 106 38.49 1.09 -25.19
CA THR A 106 39.80 1.46 -25.64
C THR A 106 40.43 0.33 -26.43
N TYR A 107 40.86 0.63 -27.63
CA TYR A 107 41.59 -0.25 -28.53
C TYR A 107 43.03 0.16 -28.60
N THR A 108 43.90 -0.83 -28.65
CA THR A 108 45.37 -0.61 -28.83
C THR A 108 45.82 -1.44 -30.01
N TRP A 109 46.40 -0.80 -31.00
CA TRP A 109 47.07 -1.38 -32.15
C TRP A 109 48.55 -1.42 -31.94
N VAL A 110 49.17 -2.54 -32.24
CA VAL A 110 50.58 -2.80 -32.00
C VAL A 110 51.19 -3.35 -33.29
N ASP A 111 52.29 -2.78 -33.79
CA ASP A 111 53.07 -3.33 -34.86
C ASP A 111 54.02 -4.44 -34.36
N ASP A 112 54.70 -5.12 -35.28
CA ASP A 112 55.65 -6.20 -34.98
C ASP A 112 56.91 -5.66 -34.22
N CYS A 113 57.17 -4.38 -34.28
CA CYS A 113 58.28 -3.70 -33.58
C CYS A 113 57.91 -3.29 -32.15
N GLY A 114 56.63 -3.42 -31.76
CA GLY A 114 56.14 -3.10 -30.44
C GLY A 114 55.74 -1.63 -30.26
N ASN A 115 55.64 -0.85 -31.33
CA ASN A 115 55.11 0.52 -31.19
C ASN A 115 53.58 0.45 -31.13
N GLU A 116 52.98 1.31 -30.30
CA GLU A 116 51.54 1.23 -29.93
C GLU A 116 50.79 2.53 -30.25
N THR A 117 49.58 2.39 -30.74
CA THR A 117 48.59 3.47 -30.88
C THR A 117 47.29 3.06 -30.21
N ALA A 118 46.70 3.94 -29.38
CA ALA A 118 45.43 3.70 -28.71
C ALA A 118 44.38 4.71 -29.17
N HIS A 119 43.16 4.17 -29.40
CA HIS A 119 41.99 4.97 -29.70
C HIS A 119 40.81 4.52 -28.82
N GLN A 120 39.97 5.49 -28.43
CA GLN A 120 38.75 5.25 -27.69
C GLN A 120 37.54 5.33 -28.63
N GLN A 121 36.72 4.26 -28.66
CA GLN A 121 35.44 4.23 -29.34
C GLN A 121 34.33 4.58 -28.34
N THR A 122 33.40 5.42 -28.73
CA THR A 122 32.16 5.66 -28.02
C THR A 122 31.08 4.75 -28.56
N ILE A 123 30.50 3.91 -27.68
CA ILE A 123 29.36 3.08 -27.97
C ILE A 123 28.17 3.71 -27.27
N THR A 124 27.26 4.32 -28.01
CA THR A 124 26.02 4.88 -27.47
C THR A 124 24.98 3.76 -27.36
N VAL A 125 24.60 3.45 -26.12
CA VAL A 125 23.57 2.46 -25.83
C VAL A 125 22.27 3.20 -25.58
N TYR A 126 21.25 2.94 -26.39
CA TYR A 126 19.96 3.58 -26.31
C TYR A 126 18.85 2.55 -26.06
N ASP A 127 17.77 3.04 -25.46
CA ASP A 127 16.53 2.31 -25.28
C ASP A 127 15.39 3.06 -25.94
N ASN A 128 14.49 2.34 -26.60
CA ASN A 128 13.32 2.89 -27.27
C ASN A 128 12.04 2.07 -26.95
N VAL A 129 12.11 1.22 -25.92
CA VAL A 129 11.03 0.37 -25.46
C VAL A 129 10.62 0.81 -24.06
N GLY A 130 9.37 1.10 -23.84
CA GLY A 130 8.90 1.46 -22.48
C GLY A 130 8.68 0.20 -21.62
N PRO A 131 8.67 0.38 -20.27
CA PRO A 131 8.53 -0.71 -19.32
C PRO A 131 7.27 -1.57 -19.56
N VAL A 132 7.35 -2.86 -19.30
CA VAL A 132 6.21 -3.78 -19.34
C VAL A 132 5.57 -3.85 -17.97
N MET A 133 4.30 -3.41 -17.89
CA MET A 133 3.53 -3.48 -16.65
C MET A 133 2.74 -4.77 -16.55
N THR A 134 2.68 -5.31 -15.32
CA THR A 134 1.91 -6.50 -14.97
C THR A 134 1.10 -6.27 -13.71
N GLY A 135 -0.13 -6.77 -13.68
CA GLY A 135 -1.06 -6.65 -12.57
C GLY A 135 -2.43 -7.21 -12.92
N ASP A 136 -3.31 -7.29 -11.93
CA ASP A 136 -4.70 -7.67 -12.15
C ASP A 136 -5.47 -6.52 -12.82
N ILE A 137 -6.29 -6.86 -13.82
CA ILE A 137 -7.08 -5.85 -14.56
C ILE A 137 -8.22 -5.29 -13.71
N GLU A 138 -8.75 -6.11 -12.78
CA GLU A 138 -9.84 -5.72 -11.88
C GLU A 138 -9.55 -6.25 -10.47
N ILE A 139 -9.72 -5.41 -9.46
CA ILE A 139 -9.62 -5.77 -8.04
C ILE A 139 -10.80 -5.20 -7.27
N THR A 140 -11.22 -5.94 -6.23
CA THR A 140 -12.23 -5.49 -5.27
C THR A 140 -11.57 -5.36 -3.91
N ILE A 141 -11.77 -4.22 -3.26
CA ILE A 141 -11.18 -3.88 -1.97
C ILE A 141 -12.18 -3.08 -1.13
N GLU A 142 -12.04 -3.13 0.18
CA GLU A 142 -12.78 -2.28 1.10
C GLU A 142 -12.37 -0.82 0.93
N CYS A 143 -13.28 0.10 1.20
CA CYS A 143 -13.08 1.54 0.98
C CYS A 143 -11.94 2.13 1.83
N ASP A 144 -11.69 1.56 3.01
CA ASP A 144 -10.62 1.97 3.93
C ASP A 144 -9.27 1.33 3.60
N GLU A 145 -9.26 0.31 2.72
CA GLU A 145 -8.06 -0.36 2.22
C GLU A 145 -7.61 0.20 0.86
N TYR A 146 -7.76 1.52 0.64
CA TYR A 146 -7.39 2.14 -0.63
C TYR A 146 -5.92 1.83 -0.99
N PRO A 147 -5.66 1.12 -2.11
CA PRO A 147 -4.39 0.47 -2.34
C PRO A 147 -3.28 1.44 -2.72
N ASP A 148 -2.09 1.18 -2.22
CA ASP A 148 -0.85 1.69 -2.80
C ASP A 148 -0.62 1.02 -4.18
N TYR A 149 -0.18 1.80 -5.19
CA TYR A 149 0.11 1.30 -6.54
C TYR A 149 1.16 0.16 -6.54
N ASN A 150 2.12 0.19 -5.61
CA ASN A 150 3.18 -0.80 -5.50
C ASN A 150 2.69 -2.20 -5.09
N THR A 151 1.47 -2.31 -4.62
CA THR A 151 0.93 -3.58 -4.14
C THR A 151 0.31 -4.40 -5.28
N TYR A 152 -0.20 -3.74 -6.31
CA TYR A 152 -1.04 -4.39 -7.32
C TYR A 152 -0.48 -4.36 -8.75
N VAL A 153 0.47 -3.46 -9.03
CA VAL A 153 1.07 -3.33 -10.36
C VAL A 153 2.57 -3.23 -10.25
N THR A 154 3.28 -4.00 -11.07
CA THR A 154 4.73 -3.94 -11.20
C THR A 154 5.10 -3.55 -12.63
N ALA A 155 6.28 -2.97 -12.81
CA ALA A 155 6.83 -2.63 -14.10
C ALA A 155 8.26 -3.13 -14.19
N ASP A 156 8.58 -3.82 -15.28
CA ASP A 156 9.91 -4.32 -15.59
C ASP A 156 10.33 -3.78 -16.95
N ASP A 157 11.56 -3.31 -17.06
CA ASP A 157 12.15 -2.81 -18.29
C ASP A 157 13.17 -3.78 -18.89
N ASN A 158 13.22 -3.85 -20.24
CA ASN A 158 14.10 -4.75 -20.98
C ASN A 158 15.57 -4.36 -20.90
N CYS A 159 15.87 -3.07 -20.67
CA CYS A 159 17.22 -2.56 -20.51
C CYS A 159 17.68 -2.50 -19.07
N GLY A 160 16.79 -2.82 -18.12
CA GLY A 160 17.04 -2.67 -16.69
C GLY A 160 16.99 -1.20 -16.24
N GLY A 161 17.43 -0.94 -15.02
CA GLY A 161 17.33 0.39 -14.43
C GLY A 161 16.09 0.55 -13.55
N ASP A 162 15.90 1.74 -13.02
CA ASP A 162 14.76 2.06 -12.19
C ASP A 162 13.56 2.47 -13.06
N THR A 163 12.37 2.00 -12.70
CA THR A 163 11.13 2.43 -13.34
C THR A 163 10.32 3.27 -12.37
N GLU A 164 9.89 4.44 -12.80
CA GLU A 164 8.99 5.30 -12.05
C GLU A 164 7.54 4.99 -12.44
N ILE A 165 6.71 4.59 -11.45
CA ILE A 165 5.30 4.35 -11.67
C ILE A 165 4.50 5.47 -11.02
N THR A 166 3.62 6.08 -11.81
CA THR A 166 2.64 7.08 -11.37
C THR A 166 1.24 6.62 -11.75
N PHE A 167 0.20 7.15 -11.10
CA PHE A 167 -1.18 6.85 -11.50
C PHE A 167 -2.10 8.04 -11.36
N ILE A 168 -3.24 7.95 -12.05
CA ILE A 168 -4.39 8.82 -11.89
C ILE A 168 -5.65 7.97 -11.78
N ASP A 169 -6.59 8.39 -10.92
CA ASP A 169 -7.88 7.72 -10.77
C ASP A 169 -8.98 8.53 -11.45
N GLN A 170 -9.84 7.82 -12.17
CA GLN A 170 -11.03 8.34 -12.79
C GLN A 170 -12.24 7.57 -12.27
N GLU A 171 -13.17 8.25 -11.62
CA GLU A 171 -14.45 7.65 -11.21
C GLU A 171 -15.26 7.26 -12.45
N VAL A 172 -15.68 5.99 -12.50
CA VAL A 172 -16.52 5.44 -13.58
C VAL A 172 -17.98 5.40 -13.14
N SER A 173 -18.24 4.99 -11.90
CA SER A 173 -19.56 5.03 -11.28
C SER A 173 -19.43 5.15 -9.78
N GLY A 174 -20.28 5.98 -9.15
CA GLY A 174 -20.37 6.04 -7.70
C GLY A 174 -21.07 4.80 -7.12
N GLY A 175 -20.90 4.61 -5.82
CA GLY A 175 -21.58 3.60 -5.00
C GLY A 175 -22.53 4.24 -4.01
N CYS A 176 -22.73 3.57 -2.87
CA CYS A 176 -23.60 4.01 -1.77
C CYS A 176 -23.07 5.28 -1.09
N VAL A 177 -21.75 5.38 -0.92
CA VAL A 177 -21.06 6.53 -0.33
C VAL A 177 -19.71 6.73 -1.02
N HIS A 178 -19.18 7.97 -1.04
CA HIS A 178 -17.81 8.18 -1.54
C HIS A 178 -16.79 7.80 -0.46
N PRO A 179 -15.71 7.00 -0.78
CA PRO A 179 -15.23 6.64 -2.13
C PRO A 179 -15.77 5.31 -2.71
N VAL A 180 -16.76 4.66 -2.08
CA VAL A 180 -17.32 3.41 -2.62
C VAL A 180 -17.79 3.61 -4.06
N GLY A 181 -17.46 2.67 -4.96
CA GLY A 181 -17.80 2.76 -6.37
C GLY A 181 -16.79 2.08 -7.27
N MET A 182 -16.87 2.35 -8.56
CA MET A 182 -15.95 1.84 -9.56
C MET A 182 -15.07 2.96 -10.10
N TYR A 183 -13.77 2.75 -10.04
CA TYR A 183 -12.74 3.66 -10.53
C TYR A 183 -11.93 2.96 -11.62
N MET A 184 -11.51 3.73 -12.61
CA MET A 184 -10.46 3.33 -13.55
C MET A 184 -9.17 4.02 -13.14
N ARG A 185 -8.19 3.22 -12.73
CA ARG A 185 -6.84 3.68 -12.40
C ARG A 185 -5.96 3.49 -13.62
N ILE A 186 -5.37 4.58 -14.09
CA ILE A 186 -4.44 4.58 -15.21
C ILE A 186 -3.04 4.77 -14.66
N TYR A 187 -2.24 3.71 -14.73
CA TYR A 187 -0.83 3.74 -14.38
C TYR A 187 -0.01 4.17 -15.58
N THR A 188 1.04 4.92 -15.31
CA THR A 188 2.09 5.24 -16.27
C THR A 188 3.43 4.84 -15.65
N ALA A 189 4.13 3.92 -16.30
CA ALA A 189 5.51 3.56 -15.95
C ALA A 189 6.47 4.23 -16.93
N THR A 190 7.53 4.83 -16.41
CA THR A 190 8.57 5.50 -17.19
C THR A 190 9.93 4.94 -16.77
N ASP A 191 10.76 4.56 -17.74
CA ASP A 191 12.13 4.11 -17.53
C ASP A 191 13.12 5.29 -17.41
N ASP A 192 14.36 4.96 -17.13
CA ASP A 192 15.44 5.93 -17.03
C ASP A 192 15.78 6.61 -18.38
N CYS A 193 15.40 6.02 -19.50
CA CYS A 193 15.58 6.56 -20.86
C CYS A 193 14.44 7.50 -21.28
N GLY A 194 13.37 7.57 -20.49
CA GLY A 194 12.19 8.43 -20.73
C GLY A 194 11.13 7.79 -21.60
N ASN A 195 11.23 6.46 -21.91
CA ASN A 195 10.15 5.75 -22.57
C ASN A 195 9.07 5.42 -21.55
N SER A 196 7.82 5.40 -21.95
CA SER A 196 6.71 5.15 -21.05
C SER A 196 5.66 4.23 -21.65
N SER A 197 4.98 3.52 -20.75
CA SER A 197 3.85 2.66 -21.06
C SER A 197 2.70 2.92 -20.12
N MET A 198 1.50 2.48 -20.49
CA MET A 198 0.28 2.65 -19.70
C MET A 198 -0.36 1.30 -19.40
N PHE A 199 -0.99 1.20 -18.21
CA PHE A 199 -1.78 0.06 -17.79
C PHE A 199 -3.08 0.55 -17.13
N GLU A 200 -4.21 -0.01 -17.55
CA GLU A 200 -5.52 0.34 -17.01
C GLU A 200 -6.01 -0.78 -16.08
N GLN A 201 -6.42 -0.39 -14.87
CA GLN A 201 -6.97 -1.27 -13.85
C GLN A 201 -8.32 -0.74 -13.37
N PHE A 202 -9.31 -1.62 -13.23
CA PHE A 202 -10.58 -1.29 -12.59
C PHE A 202 -10.50 -1.61 -11.10
N LEU A 203 -10.76 -0.60 -10.28
CA LEU A 203 -10.86 -0.69 -8.84
C LEU A 203 -12.34 -0.68 -8.47
N ARG A 204 -12.82 -1.75 -7.87
CA ARG A 204 -14.14 -1.82 -7.26
C ARG A 204 -14.00 -1.62 -5.77
N LEU A 205 -14.26 -0.39 -5.32
CA LEU A 205 -14.31 -0.07 -3.90
C LEU A 205 -15.68 -0.44 -3.35
N VAL A 206 -15.71 -1.27 -2.34
CA VAL A 206 -16.92 -1.73 -1.67
C VAL A 206 -16.90 -1.34 -0.20
N ASP A 207 -18.06 -1.42 0.41
CA ASP A 207 -18.24 -1.38 1.83
C ASP A 207 -19.13 -2.58 2.20
N GLU A 208 -18.53 -3.60 2.77
CA GLU A 208 -19.17 -4.83 3.24
C GLU A 208 -19.02 -4.98 4.76
N THR A 209 -18.52 -3.94 5.43
CA THR A 209 -18.27 -3.92 6.88
C THR A 209 -19.49 -3.39 7.62
N GLU A 210 -19.96 -4.13 8.64
CA GLU A 210 -21.08 -3.70 9.48
C GLU A 210 -20.65 -2.56 10.43
N PRO A 211 -21.54 -1.56 10.70
CA PRO A 211 -21.30 -0.55 11.72
C PRO A 211 -21.04 -1.15 13.10
N VAL A 212 -20.17 -0.50 13.87
CA VAL A 212 -19.82 -0.92 15.22
C VAL A 212 -20.39 0.06 16.25
N PHE A 213 -21.16 -0.46 17.24
CA PHE A 213 -21.61 0.34 18.36
C PHE A 213 -20.42 0.77 19.23
N THR A 214 -20.23 2.07 19.37
CA THR A 214 -19.25 2.66 20.28
C THR A 214 -19.80 2.86 21.67
N TYR A 215 -21.13 3.00 21.78
CA TYR A 215 -21.86 3.06 23.03
C TYR A 215 -23.25 2.45 22.89
N VAL A 216 -23.63 1.61 23.87
CA VAL A 216 -25.00 1.07 24.04
C VAL A 216 -25.41 1.35 25.48
N PRO A 217 -26.58 2.01 25.72
CA PRO A 217 -27.07 2.20 27.06
C PRO A 217 -27.26 0.88 27.82
N ALA A 218 -26.82 0.85 29.09
CA ALA A 218 -26.95 -0.36 29.92
C ALA A 218 -28.41 -0.63 30.33
N ASP A 219 -28.74 -1.90 30.57
CA ASP A 219 -30.00 -2.31 31.17
C ASP A 219 -30.11 -1.74 32.59
N TYR A 220 -31.33 -1.34 32.99
CA TYR A 220 -31.58 -0.90 34.32
C TYR A 220 -33.03 -1.20 34.79
N THR A 221 -33.26 -1.05 36.11
CA THR A 221 -34.58 -1.15 36.72
C THR A 221 -34.95 0.24 37.25
N SER A 222 -36.19 0.65 37.05
CA SER A 222 -36.80 1.89 37.51
C SER A 222 -38.09 1.66 38.27
N GLU A 223 -38.38 2.49 39.25
CA GLU A 223 -39.75 2.53 39.81
C GLU A 223 -40.70 3.13 38.76
N CYS A 224 -41.93 2.67 38.78
CA CYS A 224 -42.96 3.15 37.85
C CYS A 224 -43.33 4.65 38.10
N SER A 225 -43.04 5.16 39.27
CA SER A 225 -43.21 6.56 39.65
C SER A 225 -42.07 7.46 39.11
N ASP A 226 -40.96 6.91 38.67
CA ASP A 226 -39.80 7.63 38.24
C ASP A 226 -39.84 7.93 36.71
N GLU A 227 -39.23 9.02 36.31
CA GLU A 227 -39.05 9.34 34.89
C GLU A 227 -37.95 8.47 34.28
N LEU A 228 -38.23 7.78 33.17
CA LEU A 228 -37.24 6.95 32.50
C LEU A 228 -36.17 7.80 31.84
N ILE A 229 -34.89 7.44 32.04
CA ILE A 229 -33.75 8.03 31.35
C ILE A 229 -33.46 7.23 30.07
N LEU A 230 -33.90 7.75 28.93
CA LEU A 230 -33.77 7.10 27.62
C LEU A 230 -32.54 7.64 26.86
N GLU A 231 -31.35 7.14 27.22
CA GLU A 231 -30.11 7.48 26.52
C GLU A 231 -30.13 6.94 25.08
N LEU A 232 -29.30 7.52 24.22
CA LEU A 232 -29.13 7.10 22.82
C LEU A 232 -27.88 6.24 22.71
N ALA A 233 -27.91 5.25 21.83
CA ALA A 233 -26.71 4.51 21.43
C ALA A 233 -25.90 5.34 20.44
N GLU A 234 -24.61 5.03 20.32
CA GLU A 234 -23.69 5.61 19.35
C GLU A 234 -23.01 4.50 18.56
N ALA A 235 -22.85 4.69 17.25
CA ALA A 235 -22.17 3.75 16.36
C ALA A 235 -21.25 4.50 15.40
N SER A 236 -20.28 3.81 14.88
CA SER A 236 -19.37 4.28 13.83
C SER A 236 -19.12 3.20 12.80
N ASP A 237 -18.80 3.63 11.61
CA ASP A 237 -18.42 2.79 10.51
C ASP A 237 -17.06 3.21 9.92
N ASN A 238 -16.39 2.32 9.16
CA ASN A 238 -15.08 2.57 8.56
C ASN A 238 -15.18 3.37 7.25
N CYS A 239 -16.29 3.27 6.53
CA CYS A 239 -16.49 3.87 5.20
C CYS A 239 -17.54 4.97 5.20
N ALA A 240 -18.55 4.86 6.03
CA ALA A 240 -19.76 5.65 6.00
C ALA A 240 -20.13 6.22 7.38
N THR A 241 -21.21 6.97 7.45
CA THR A 241 -21.82 7.38 8.70
C THR A 241 -22.89 6.38 9.08
N ALA A 242 -22.82 5.83 10.31
CA ALA A 242 -23.88 4.96 10.82
C ALA A 242 -25.06 5.78 11.32
N GLU A 243 -26.24 5.55 10.79
CA GLU A 243 -27.51 6.10 11.30
C GLU A 243 -28.19 5.09 12.25
N ILE A 244 -28.71 5.54 13.39
CA ILE A 244 -29.35 4.66 14.38
C ILE A 244 -30.86 4.82 14.35
N VAL A 245 -31.54 3.73 14.06
CA VAL A 245 -33.00 3.59 14.17
C VAL A 245 -33.33 2.90 15.48
N ILE A 246 -34.31 3.42 16.23
CA ILE A 246 -34.74 2.87 17.53
C ILE A 246 -36.15 2.35 17.38
N THR A 247 -36.38 1.11 17.81
CA THR A 247 -37.71 0.52 17.98
C THR A 247 -37.91 0.12 19.43
N GLU A 248 -39.13 0.27 19.93
CA GLU A 248 -39.49 0.03 21.31
C GLU A 248 -40.64 -0.95 21.40
N GLU A 249 -40.50 -1.97 22.28
CA GLU A 249 -41.55 -2.96 22.59
C GLU A 249 -41.80 -2.99 24.09
N ILE A 250 -43.09 -2.88 24.48
CA ILE A 250 -43.52 -2.92 25.88
C ILE A 250 -44.25 -4.22 26.14
N THR A 251 -43.76 -4.97 27.12
CA THR A 251 -44.42 -6.17 27.63
C THR A 251 -44.94 -5.89 29.06
N PRO A 252 -46.28 -5.98 29.32
CA PRO A 252 -46.81 -5.77 30.65
C PRO A 252 -46.27 -6.76 31.68
N GLY A 253 -46.05 -6.30 32.91
CA GLY A 253 -45.67 -7.11 34.04
C GLY A 253 -46.83 -7.85 34.71
N SER A 254 -46.62 -8.36 35.90
CA SER A 254 -47.60 -9.11 36.70
C SER A 254 -48.59 -8.22 37.46
N CYS A 255 -48.19 -6.99 37.76
CA CYS A 255 -48.97 -5.99 38.46
C CYS A 255 -49.27 -4.78 37.59
N GLU A 256 -50.30 -4.02 37.94
CA GLU A 256 -50.59 -2.74 37.31
C GLU A 256 -49.39 -1.77 37.52
N GLY A 257 -48.98 -1.08 36.46
CA GLY A 257 -47.83 -0.18 36.51
C GLY A 257 -46.47 -0.83 36.20
N GLU A 258 -46.37 -2.18 36.32
CA GLU A 258 -45.15 -2.90 35.96
C GLU A 258 -45.09 -3.24 34.43
N TYR A 259 -43.94 -3.09 33.83
CA TYR A 259 -43.67 -3.50 32.44
C TYR A 259 -42.20 -3.64 32.17
N THR A 260 -41.88 -4.38 31.09
CA THR A 260 -40.54 -4.44 30.50
C THR A 260 -40.58 -3.63 29.20
N LEU A 261 -39.69 -2.63 29.10
CA LEU A 261 -39.45 -1.91 27.87
C LEU A 261 -38.15 -2.45 27.24
N VAL A 262 -38.27 -3.02 26.06
CA VAL A 262 -37.10 -3.41 25.24
C VAL A 262 -36.91 -2.37 24.13
N ARG A 263 -35.79 -1.73 24.15
CA ARG A 263 -35.35 -0.80 23.10
C ARG A 263 -34.35 -1.51 22.22
N THR A 264 -34.62 -1.57 20.94
CA THR A 264 -33.70 -2.17 19.94
C THR A 264 -33.12 -1.03 19.10
N PHE A 265 -31.80 -0.96 19.08
CA PHE A 265 -31.00 -0.03 18.30
C PHE A 265 -30.51 -0.76 17.05
N THR A 266 -30.85 -0.26 15.87
CA THR A 266 -30.31 -0.75 14.60
C THR A 266 -29.43 0.35 14.04
N ALA A 267 -28.12 0.13 13.97
CA ALA A 267 -27.18 1.00 13.28
C ALA A 267 -27.08 0.52 11.84
N GLU A 268 -27.35 1.39 10.88
CA GLU A 268 -27.34 1.11 9.45
C GLU A 268 -26.46 2.16 8.76
N ASP A 269 -25.60 1.74 7.82
CA ASP A 269 -24.82 2.63 6.99
C ASP A 269 -25.51 2.92 5.65
N ASP A 270 -24.89 3.76 4.84
CA ASP A 270 -25.41 4.12 3.52
C ASP A 270 -25.29 2.98 2.48
N CYS A 271 -24.59 1.88 2.83
CA CYS A 271 -24.36 0.71 1.97
C CYS A 271 -25.21 -0.51 2.33
N ASP A 272 -26.23 -0.32 3.19
CA ASP A 272 -27.17 -1.33 3.67
C ASP A 272 -26.54 -2.39 4.62
N ASN A 273 -25.33 -2.15 5.17
CA ASN A 273 -24.81 -2.97 6.25
C ASN A 273 -25.42 -2.51 7.57
N TYR A 274 -25.66 -3.43 8.50
CA TYR A 274 -26.30 -3.09 9.75
C TYR A 274 -25.83 -3.95 10.92
N ALA A 275 -25.84 -3.33 12.10
CA ALA A 275 -25.65 -4.01 13.39
C ALA A 275 -26.83 -3.74 14.32
N VAL A 276 -27.10 -4.65 15.25
CA VAL A 276 -28.22 -4.55 16.19
C VAL A 276 -27.73 -4.71 17.63
N ALA A 277 -28.23 -3.82 18.48
CA ALA A 277 -28.04 -3.90 19.94
C ALA A 277 -29.36 -3.63 20.66
N SER A 278 -29.49 -4.00 21.92
CA SER A 278 -30.70 -3.77 22.69
C SER A 278 -30.41 -3.30 24.11
N GLN A 279 -31.37 -2.58 24.67
CA GLN A 279 -31.45 -2.19 26.08
C GLN A 279 -32.77 -2.70 26.66
N THR A 280 -32.71 -3.29 27.85
CA THR A 280 -33.89 -3.70 28.60
C THR A 280 -34.07 -2.83 29.83
N ILE A 281 -35.24 -2.21 29.95
CA ILE A 281 -35.61 -1.42 31.14
C ILE A 281 -36.77 -2.15 31.82
N LEU A 282 -36.54 -2.55 33.08
CA LEU A 282 -37.57 -3.21 33.89
C LEU A 282 -38.21 -2.13 34.79
N VAL A 283 -39.48 -1.85 34.56
CA VAL A 283 -40.25 -0.92 35.39
C VAL A 283 -41.03 -1.78 36.40
N VAL A 284 -40.79 -1.47 37.68
CA VAL A 284 -41.33 -2.23 38.79
C VAL A 284 -42.12 -1.30 39.75
N ASP A 285 -43.02 -1.86 40.53
CA ASP A 285 -43.66 -1.22 41.62
C ASP A 285 -43.23 -1.92 42.92
N THR A 286 -42.36 -1.27 43.70
CA THR A 286 -41.91 -1.78 45.01
C THR A 286 -42.47 -0.98 46.17
N THR A 287 -43.28 0.03 45.88
CA THR A 287 -43.84 0.94 46.85
C THR A 287 -45.29 0.55 47.12
N GLY A 288 -45.61 0.26 48.37
CA GLY A 288 -46.99 -0.04 48.75
C GLY A 288 -47.86 1.22 48.86
N PRO A 289 -49.19 1.07 48.78
CA PRO A 289 -50.15 2.17 48.85
C PRO A 289 -50.07 2.92 50.19
N SER A 290 -50.35 4.20 50.14
CA SER A 290 -50.44 5.08 51.30
C SER A 290 -51.90 5.47 51.60
N PHE A 291 -52.28 5.57 52.87
CA PHE A 291 -53.61 6.03 53.26
C PHE A 291 -53.74 7.54 53.01
N ASP A 292 -54.73 7.96 52.25
CA ASP A 292 -55.10 9.37 52.04
C ASP A 292 -55.96 9.88 53.20
N THR A 293 -56.91 9.02 53.67
CA THR A 293 -57.78 9.34 54.82
C THR A 293 -57.95 8.11 55.69
N ILE A 294 -57.86 8.31 57.00
CA ILE A 294 -58.19 7.31 58.00
C ILE A 294 -59.27 7.91 58.89
N PRO A 295 -60.43 7.24 59.11
CA PRO A 295 -61.44 7.72 60.04
C PRO A 295 -60.89 7.88 61.42
N ALA A 296 -61.25 8.98 62.05
CA ALA A 296 -60.85 9.28 63.48
C ALA A 296 -61.61 8.41 64.45
N ASP A 297 -60.96 8.10 65.58
CA ASP A 297 -61.63 7.46 66.67
C ASP A 297 -62.74 8.36 67.28
N TYR A 298 -63.87 7.78 67.60
CA TYR A 298 -64.99 8.52 68.24
C TYR A 298 -65.71 7.64 69.23
N THR A 299 -66.48 8.25 70.12
CA THR A 299 -67.32 7.62 71.10
C THR A 299 -68.74 8.16 70.92
N ILE A 300 -69.76 7.27 71.01
CA ILE A 300 -71.15 7.58 70.81
C ILE A 300 -71.93 6.98 72.00
N GLU A 301 -73.10 7.56 72.27
CA GLU A 301 -74.03 6.97 73.22
C GLU A 301 -74.78 5.78 72.58
N CYS A 302 -75.16 4.79 73.39
CA CYS A 302 -75.77 3.56 72.93
C CYS A 302 -77.15 3.72 72.18
N ASN A 303 -77.75 4.86 72.18
CA ASN A 303 -78.97 5.23 71.48
C ASN A 303 -78.72 6.03 70.17
N GLU A 304 -77.45 6.29 69.82
CA GLU A 304 -77.04 7.01 68.58
C GLU A 304 -76.72 5.96 67.48
N GLU A 305 -76.88 6.38 66.23
CA GLU A 305 -76.63 5.50 65.09
C GLU A 305 -75.10 5.45 64.81
N LEU A 306 -74.55 4.25 64.76
CA LEU A 306 -73.14 4.04 64.47
C LEU A 306 -72.90 4.27 62.96
N THR A 307 -72.02 5.27 62.65
CA THR A 307 -71.61 5.65 61.31
C THR A 307 -70.22 5.13 61.11
N LEU A 308 -70.06 4.13 60.16
CA LEU A 308 -68.77 3.50 59.86
C LEU A 308 -68.21 4.08 58.59
N GLU A 309 -67.32 5.10 58.69
CA GLU A 309 -66.59 5.65 57.56
C GLU A 309 -65.50 4.67 57.10
N MET A 310 -65.12 4.71 55.81
CA MET A 310 -64.06 3.91 55.21
C MET A 310 -62.79 4.79 55.06
N ALA A 311 -61.63 4.16 55.24
CA ALA A 311 -60.36 4.75 54.87
C ALA A 311 -60.23 4.78 53.34
N THR A 312 -59.49 5.73 52.82
CA THR A 312 -59.07 5.77 51.40
C THR A 312 -57.55 5.69 51.32
N ALA A 313 -57.09 5.00 50.30
CA ALA A 313 -55.66 4.85 50.01
C ALA A 313 -55.43 5.13 48.55
N SER A 314 -54.23 5.57 48.24
CA SER A 314 -53.73 5.74 46.88
C SER A 314 -52.32 5.17 46.73
N ASP A 315 -52.01 4.76 45.51
CA ASP A 315 -50.72 4.33 45.07
C ASP A 315 -50.29 5.14 43.85
N LEU A 316 -49.01 5.31 43.63
CA LEU A 316 -48.50 6.10 42.51
C LEU A 316 -48.48 5.31 41.21
N CYS A 317 -48.45 3.98 41.28
CA CYS A 317 -48.26 3.07 40.15
C CYS A 317 -49.46 2.25 39.84
N SER A 318 -50.30 1.98 40.87
CA SER A 318 -51.41 1.05 40.78
C SER A 318 -52.67 1.57 41.51
N SER A 319 -53.78 0.89 41.30
CA SER A 319 -55.01 1.18 42.05
C SER A 319 -54.96 0.55 43.43
N ALA A 320 -55.07 1.33 44.50
CA ALA A 320 -55.10 0.83 45.87
C ALA A 320 -56.49 0.35 46.24
N GLN A 321 -56.59 -0.80 46.91
CA GLN A 321 -57.81 -1.32 47.50
C GLN A 321 -57.69 -1.31 49.03
N VAL A 322 -58.76 -0.88 49.73
CA VAL A 322 -58.79 -0.88 51.19
C VAL A 322 -59.76 -1.95 51.69
N GLU A 323 -59.23 -2.86 52.48
CA GLU A 323 -60.00 -3.87 53.21
C GLU A 323 -60.10 -3.44 54.68
N VAL A 324 -61.24 -3.79 55.34
CA VAL A 324 -61.46 -3.53 56.75
C VAL A 324 -61.80 -4.81 57.50
N SER A 325 -61.12 -5.05 58.57
CA SER A 325 -61.49 -6.06 59.58
C SER A 325 -61.95 -5.39 60.87
N SER A 326 -62.91 -6.00 61.56
CA SER A 326 -63.48 -5.42 62.80
C SER A 326 -63.46 -6.45 63.92
N VAL A 327 -63.10 -6.02 65.11
CA VAL A 327 -63.15 -6.85 66.33
C VAL A 327 -63.94 -6.04 67.35
N GLU A 328 -64.89 -6.68 68.01
CA GLU A 328 -65.73 -6.12 69.08
C GLU A 328 -65.32 -6.72 70.40
N GLU A 329 -65.04 -5.86 71.35
CA GLU A 329 -64.72 -6.22 72.75
C GLU A 329 -65.78 -5.63 73.68
N ALA A 330 -66.41 -6.53 74.47
CA ALA A 330 -67.47 -6.14 75.44
C ALA A 330 -66.91 -5.24 76.56
N GLY A 331 -67.66 -4.19 76.95
CA GLY A 331 -67.35 -3.32 78.05
C GLY A 331 -67.87 -3.88 79.40
N ASP A 332 -67.81 -3.02 80.45
CA ASP A 332 -68.16 -3.37 81.80
C ASP A 332 -69.66 -3.36 82.03
N CYS A 333 -70.44 -2.78 81.16
CA CYS A 333 -71.93 -2.71 81.29
C CYS A 333 -72.67 -3.37 80.16
N ASP A 334 -73.91 -3.81 80.31
CA ASP A 334 -74.75 -4.34 79.23
C ASP A 334 -74.89 -3.31 78.09
N ASN A 335 -74.63 -3.71 76.84
CA ASN A 335 -74.62 -2.90 75.63
C ASN A 335 -73.48 -1.93 75.45
N GLU A 336 -72.43 -1.95 76.30
CA GLU A 336 -71.22 -1.27 76.15
C GLU A 336 -70.20 -2.16 75.37
N TYR A 337 -69.56 -1.67 74.28
CA TYR A 337 -68.51 -2.39 73.56
C TYR A 337 -67.58 -1.41 72.91
N THR A 338 -66.35 -1.90 72.67
CA THR A 338 -65.32 -1.20 71.83
C THR A 338 -65.23 -1.93 70.52
N LEU A 339 -65.47 -1.24 69.40
CA LEU A 339 -65.27 -1.75 68.05
C LEU A 339 -63.92 -1.25 67.52
N THR A 340 -62.96 -2.18 67.41
CA THR A 340 -61.66 -1.91 66.76
C THR A 340 -61.73 -2.28 65.30
N ARG A 341 -61.48 -1.31 64.41
CA ARG A 341 -61.43 -1.52 62.94
C ARG A 341 -60.02 -1.38 62.51
N THR A 342 -59.48 -2.37 61.81
CA THR A 342 -58.17 -2.35 61.21
C THR A 342 -58.33 -2.24 59.69
N PHE A 343 -57.74 -1.22 59.10
CA PHE A 343 -57.71 -0.99 57.65
C PHE A 343 -56.39 -1.49 57.09
N SER A 344 -56.44 -2.28 55.99
CA SER A 344 -55.31 -2.75 55.22
C SER A 344 -55.46 -2.26 53.78
N ALA A 345 -54.43 -1.63 53.24
CA ALA A 345 -54.38 -1.17 51.86
C ALA A 345 -53.43 -2.13 51.07
N THR A 346 -53.89 -2.58 49.93
CA THR A 346 -53.13 -3.47 49.00
C THR A 346 -53.24 -2.97 47.57
#